data_be825f605335cbad3f8a1b891cda74e9
#
_entry.id   be825f605335cbad3f8a1b891cda74e9
#
_cell.length_a   1.000
_cell.length_b   1.000
_cell.length_c   1.000
_cell.angle_alpha   90.00
_cell.angle_beta   90.00
_cell.angle_gamma   90.00
#
_symmetry.space_group_name_H-M   'P 1'
#
loop_
_entity.id
_entity.type
_entity.pdbx_description
1 polymer ?
#
loop_
_entity_poly.entity_id
_entity_poly.type
_entity_poly.pdbx_seq_one_letter_code
_entity_poly.pdbx_strand_id
1 'polypeptide(L)'
;MSQRVIISTNLESEIAEALAECEHDKIFVLTDETTVVKCWPVVKNYFSLRDAKVITIGATDTHKDLDTMVHVWKSLGEGGASRHSCMINLGGGMVTDLGGFAAATFKRGINFINIPTTLLSMVDASVGGKTGINFGGLKNEIGVFCDSKFVILDTEFLRTLDAENICSGYAEMLKHGLISDEKMWAELVGFDLAHPDLQQLQRMVGDSVAVKERIVEQDPHEHGIRKALNLGHTFGHAFESWALKRKPVLHGCAVAFGLIPELYLSVMKTGFPTEKMRQTVNFIKEYYGSLPITCDDYDELIELMRHDKKNQDGIINFTLLGGIGDIRINQSATIDEIKEAFDFFREG
;
A
#
# COMPACT_ATOMS: atom_id res chain seq x y z
N MET A 1 -17.76 9.93 7.37
CA MET A 1 -17.43 10.85 6.25
C MET A 1 -16.48 10.07 5.37
N SER A 2 -16.83 9.83 4.16
CA SER A 2 -15.94 9.13 3.24
C SER A 2 -14.81 10.08 2.82
N GLN A 3 -13.60 9.59 2.85
CA GLN A 3 -12.44 10.14 2.18
C GLN A 3 -12.80 10.43 0.71
N ARG A 4 -12.42 11.58 0.19
CA ARG A 4 -12.56 11.89 -1.25
C ARG A 4 -11.25 11.64 -1.98
N VAL A 5 -11.29 10.75 -2.98
CA VAL A 5 -10.15 10.52 -3.88
C VAL A 5 -10.33 11.37 -5.13
N ILE A 6 -9.27 12.09 -5.50
CA ILE A 6 -9.19 12.95 -6.69
C ILE A 6 -8.07 12.40 -7.58
N ILE A 7 -8.42 12.00 -8.80
CA ILE A 7 -7.43 11.69 -9.84
C ILE A 7 -7.06 13.02 -10.48
N SER A 8 -5.83 13.45 -10.26
CA SER A 8 -5.39 14.80 -10.61
C SER A 8 -5.38 15.04 -12.12
N THR A 9 -5.88 16.20 -12.50
CA THR A 9 -5.76 16.79 -13.83
C THR A 9 -5.12 18.17 -13.79
N ASN A 10 -5.20 18.82 -12.61
CA ASN A 10 -4.58 20.12 -12.31
C ASN A 10 -4.28 20.19 -10.81
N LEU A 11 -3.11 19.71 -10.42
CA LEU A 11 -2.72 19.55 -9.03
C LEU A 11 -2.81 20.86 -8.21
N GLU A 12 -2.45 22.01 -8.79
CA GLU A 12 -2.53 23.31 -8.10
C GLU A 12 -3.96 23.70 -7.73
N SER A 13 -4.89 23.56 -8.67
CA SER A 13 -6.32 23.85 -8.46
C SER A 13 -6.92 22.91 -7.42
N GLU A 14 -6.62 21.61 -7.55
CA GLU A 14 -7.18 20.57 -6.68
C GLU A 14 -6.69 20.69 -5.24
N ILE A 15 -5.40 21.03 -5.03
CA ILE A 15 -4.88 21.35 -3.70
C ILE A 15 -5.57 22.59 -3.12
N ALA A 16 -5.75 23.65 -3.92
CA ALA A 16 -6.40 24.88 -3.47
C ALA A 16 -7.87 24.63 -3.07
N GLU A 17 -8.61 23.85 -3.86
CA GLU A 17 -10.00 23.46 -3.58
C GLU A 17 -10.10 22.59 -2.32
N ALA A 18 -9.25 21.57 -2.19
CA ALA A 18 -9.23 20.71 -1.03
C ALA A 18 -8.92 21.49 0.26
N LEU A 19 -7.98 22.43 0.21
CA LEU A 19 -7.65 23.29 1.33
C LEU A 19 -8.80 24.24 1.68
N ALA A 20 -9.50 24.81 0.68
CA ALA A 20 -10.66 25.67 0.92
C ALA A 20 -11.79 24.91 1.64
N GLU A 21 -12.02 23.64 1.28
CA GLU A 21 -13.02 22.80 1.95
C GLU A 21 -12.59 22.38 3.37
N CYS A 22 -11.29 22.39 3.70
CA CYS A 22 -10.77 22.02 5.01
C CYS A 22 -10.87 23.11 6.08
N GLU A 23 -11.34 24.34 5.75
CA GLU A 23 -11.47 25.47 6.70
C GLU A 23 -10.26 25.56 7.66
N HIS A 24 -9.12 26.05 7.18
CA HIS A 24 -7.87 26.03 7.94
C HIS A 24 -7.37 27.43 8.34
N ASP A 25 -6.69 27.52 9.49
CA ASP A 25 -5.96 28.71 9.94
C ASP A 25 -4.47 28.67 9.54
N LYS A 26 -3.89 27.46 9.46
CA LYS A 26 -2.50 27.22 9.07
C LYS A 26 -2.38 25.91 8.30
N ILE A 27 -1.38 25.87 7.43
CA ILE A 27 -1.03 24.70 6.65
C ILE A 27 0.33 24.20 7.08
N PHE A 28 0.41 22.87 7.30
CA PHE A 28 1.65 22.14 7.52
C PHE A 28 1.82 21.11 6.41
N VAL A 29 3.03 20.96 5.86
CA VAL A 29 3.34 19.95 4.87
C VAL A 29 4.35 18.98 5.49
N LEU A 30 3.94 17.73 5.67
CA LEU A 30 4.82 16.66 6.12
C LEU A 30 5.48 16.00 4.92
N THR A 31 6.79 15.91 4.94
CA THR A 31 7.64 15.24 3.95
C THR A 31 8.68 14.38 4.65
N ASP A 32 9.27 13.44 3.94
CA ASP A 32 10.54 12.83 4.37
C ASP A 32 11.74 13.50 3.67
N GLU A 33 12.97 13.09 4.05
CA GLU A 33 14.22 13.61 3.49
C GLU A 33 14.33 13.43 1.96
N THR A 34 13.66 12.44 1.39
CA THR A 34 13.62 12.21 -0.06
C THR A 34 12.58 13.10 -0.72
N THR A 35 11.38 13.15 -0.18
CA THR A 35 10.26 13.86 -0.80
C THR A 35 10.35 15.38 -0.63
N VAL A 36 11.02 15.88 0.41
CA VAL A 36 11.33 17.32 0.52
C VAL A 36 12.24 17.80 -0.62
N VAL A 37 13.09 16.92 -1.14
CA VAL A 37 14.01 17.26 -2.25
C VAL A 37 13.37 16.99 -3.61
N LYS A 38 12.64 15.87 -3.76
CA LYS A 38 12.14 15.42 -5.07
C LYS A 38 10.72 15.89 -5.37
N CYS A 39 9.84 15.96 -4.36
CA CYS A 39 8.41 16.19 -4.55
C CYS A 39 7.96 17.60 -4.12
N TRP A 40 8.48 18.10 -2.98
CA TRP A 40 8.13 19.45 -2.52
C TRP A 40 8.43 20.56 -3.54
N PRO A 41 9.55 20.55 -4.29
CA PRO A 41 9.81 21.55 -5.33
C PRO A 41 8.74 21.66 -6.41
N VAL A 42 7.96 20.61 -6.65
CA VAL A 42 6.87 20.61 -7.65
C VAL A 42 5.72 21.52 -7.19
N VAL A 43 5.41 21.51 -5.89
CA VAL A 43 4.21 22.20 -5.34
C VAL A 43 4.52 23.46 -4.53
N LYS A 44 5.75 23.68 -4.09
CA LYS A 44 6.12 24.76 -3.15
C LYS A 44 5.78 26.18 -3.64
N ASN A 45 5.67 26.38 -4.95
CA ASN A 45 5.38 27.68 -5.55
C ASN A 45 3.87 27.90 -5.79
N TYR A 46 3.03 26.92 -5.47
CA TYR A 46 1.58 27.06 -5.57
C TYR A 46 1.08 28.12 -4.59
N PHE A 47 0.20 29.00 -5.06
CA PHE A 47 -0.28 30.12 -4.26
C PHE A 47 -0.91 29.67 -2.93
N SER A 48 -1.64 28.58 -2.95
CA SER A 48 -2.28 27.99 -1.76
C SER A 48 -1.29 27.47 -0.69
N LEU A 49 -0.02 27.21 -1.06
CA LEU A 49 1.01 26.67 -0.17
C LEU A 49 2.08 27.68 0.23
N ARG A 50 1.99 28.97 -0.19
CA ARG A 50 3.01 30.00 0.04
C ARG A 50 3.39 30.22 1.51
N ASP A 51 2.41 30.04 2.42
CA ASP A 51 2.58 30.23 3.87
C ASP A 51 2.68 28.89 4.63
N ALA A 52 2.78 27.76 3.90
CA ALA A 52 2.84 26.43 4.48
C ALA A 52 4.16 26.18 5.22
N LYS A 53 4.08 25.56 6.40
CA LYS A 53 5.23 25.15 7.20
C LYS A 53 5.60 23.71 6.87
N VAL A 54 6.81 23.49 6.41
CA VAL A 54 7.30 22.14 6.09
C VAL A 54 7.87 21.47 7.31
N ILE A 55 7.45 20.24 7.58
CA ILE A 55 8.01 19.34 8.59
C ILE A 55 8.66 18.20 7.83
N THR A 56 9.94 17.94 8.09
CA THR A 56 10.67 16.86 7.43
C THR A 56 11.07 15.80 8.45
N ILE A 57 10.81 14.55 8.09
CA ILE A 57 11.15 13.36 8.90
C ILE A 57 12.19 12.51 8.17
N GLY A 58 12.82 11.58 8.89
CA GLY A 58 13.75 10.63 8.27
C GLY A 58 13.06 9.80 7.18
N ALA A 59 13.80 9.44 6.13
CA ALA A 59 13.31 8.58 5.08
C ALA A 59 13.32 7.10 5.51
N THR A 60 12.54 6.28 4.84
CA THR A 60 12.36 4.84 5.04
C THR A 60 11.52 4.43 6.24
N ASP A 61 11.01 3.19 6.19
CA ASP A 61 10.11 2.61 7.20
C ASP A 61 10.76 2.47 8.60
N THR A 62 12.09 2.56 8.69
CA THR A 62 12.81 2.58 9.97
C THR A 62 12.52 3.80 10.82
N HIS A 63 12.05 4.89 10.20
CA HIS A 63 11.65 6.13 10.86
C HIS A 63 10.12 6.21 11.09
N LYS A 64 9.39 5.15 10.83
CA LYS A 64 7.95 5.06 11.11
C LYS A 64 7.72 4.64 12.57
N ASP A 65 8.20 5.43 13.51
CA ASP A 65 8.28 5.10 14.94
C ASP A 65 7.71 6.21 15.84
N LEU A 66 7.74 5.93 17.16
CA LEU A 66 7.24 6.87 18.17
C LEU A 66 8.10 8.14 18.28
N ASP A 67 9.41 8.04 18.11
CA ASP A 67 10.30 9.20 18.21
C ASP A 67 10.03 10.20 17.07
N THR A 68 9.82 9.70 15.87
CA THR A 68 9.40 10.50 14.72
C THR A 68 8.02 11.12 14.95
N MET A 69 7.07 10.37 15.53
CA MET A 69 5.76 10.91 15.93
C MET A 69 5.90 12.09 16.89
N VAL A 70 6.72 11.94 17.93
CA VAL A 70 6.99 13.00 18.90
C VAL A 70 7.60 14.24 18.21
N HIS A 71 8.52 14.04 17.25
CA HIS A 71 9.07 15.14 16.45
C HIS A 71 7.97 15.88 15.68
N VAL A 72 7.07 15.17 15.01
CA VAL A 72 5.96 15.80 14.25
C VAL A 72 5.04 16.58 15.19
N TRP A 73 4.62 16.01 16.33
CA TRP A 73 3.77 16.74 17.29
C TRP A 73 4.44 17.99 17.86
N LYS A 74 5.74 17.95 18.18
CA LYS A 74 6.52 19.11 18.61
C LYS A 74 6.56 20.18 17.52
N SER A 75 6.87 19.80 16.29
CA SER A 75 6.92 20.72 15.15
C SER A 75 5.57 21.39 14.88
N LEU A 76 4.46 20.66 14.97
CA LEU A 76 3.11 21.22 14.91
C LEU A 76 2.87 22.24 16.03
N GLY A 77 3.24 21.89 17.28
CA GLY A 77 3.08 22.76 18.45
C GLY A 77 3.91 24.06 18.35
N GLU A 78 5.19 23.94 18.05
CA GLU A 78 6.12 25.07 17.84
C GLU A 78 5.73 25.92 16.64
N GLY A 79 5.19 25.29 15.59
CA GLY A 79 4.60 25.96 14.45
C GLY A 79 3.31 26.73 14.77
N GLY A 80 2.77 26.55 16.00
CA GLY A 80 1.53 27.19 16.45
C GLY A 80 0.29 26.60 15.81
N ALA A 81 0.28 25.29 15.53
CA ALA A 81 -0.90 24.61 15.00
C ALA A 81 -2.07 24.69 15.99
N SER A 82 -3.25 24.99 15.49
CA SER A 82 -4.52 24.97 16.22
C SER A 82 -5.33 23.69 15.91
N ARG A 83 -6.53 23.60 16.46
CA ARG A 83 -7.48 22.52 16.08
C ARG A 83 -8.06 22.67 14.68
N HIS A 84 -7.90 23.86 14.07
CA HIS A 84 -8.36 24.19 12.75
C HIS A 84 -7.23 24.16 11.70
N SER A 85 -6.01 23.78 12.09
CA SER A 85 -4.91 23.64 11.13
C SER A 85 -5.12 22.43 10.23
N CYS A 86 -4.58 22.48 9.02
CA CYS A 86 -4.61 21.36 8.06
C CYS A 86 -3.19 20.86 7.80
N MET A 87 -3.02 19.55 7.76
CA MET A 87 -1.75 18.92 7.42
C MET A 87 -1.84 18.23 6.05
N ILE A 88 -0.87 18.49 5.18
CA ILE A 88 -0.71 17.79 3.90
C ILE A 88 0.43 16.79 4.07
N ASN A 89 0.14 15.51 3.85
CA ASN A 89 1.12 14.44 3.83
C ASN A 89 1.60 14.25 2.38
N LEU A 90 2.76 14.80 2.04
CA LEU A 90 3.36 14.71 0.71
C LEU A 90 4.48 13.67 0.71
N GLY A 91 4.15 12.42 0.39
CA GLY A 91 5.15 11.35 0.44
C GLY A 91 4.61 9.96 0.16
N GLY A 92 5.44 8.95 0.37
CA GLY A 92 5.08 7.56 0.27
C GLY A 92 4.23 7.06 1.45
N GLY A 93 3.97 5.74 1.50
CA GLY A 93 3.14 5.11 2.53
C GLY A 93 3.57 5.42 3.97
N MET A 94 4.87 5.51 4.23
CA MET A 94 5.38 5.88 5.55
C MET A 94 4.92 7.28 5.97
N VAL A 95 5.00 8.26 5.06
CA VAL A 95 4.58 9.65 5.32
C VAL A 95 3.07 9.74 5.48
N THR A 96 2.28 9.04 4.65
CA THR A 96 0.82 9.08 4.74
C THR A 96 0.30 8.39 6.00
N ASP A 97 0.87 7.25 6.39
CA ASP A 97 0.47 6.52 7.59
C ASP A 97 0.83 7.27 8.89
N LEU A 98 2.10 7.66 9.05
CA LEU A 98 2.58 8.38 10.22
C LEU A 98 1.93 9.77 10.30
N GLY A 99 1.85 10.49 9.18
CA GLY A 99 1.22 11.79 9.11
C GLY A 99 -0.27 11.76 9.42
N GLY A 100 -0.99 10.77 8.88
CA GLY A 100 -2.40 10.55 9.21
C GLY A 100 -2.60 10.28 10.71
N PHE A 101 -1.74 9.43 11.31
CA PHE A 101 -1.79 9.16 12.75
C PHE A 101 -1.43 10.38 13.58
N ALA A 102 -0.42 11.18 13.16
CA ALA A 102 -0.07 12.42 13.81
C ALA A 102 -1.22 13.43 13.80
N ALA A 103 -1.87 13.60 12.64
CA ALA A 103 -3.02 14.47 12.50
C ALA A 103 -4.22 14.01 13.32
N ALA A 104 -4.52 12.71 13.32
CA ALA A 104 -5.63 12.12 14.07
C ALA A 104 -5.48 12.28 15.58
N THR A 105 -4.26 12.33 16.10
CA THR A 105 -3.96 12.37 17.54
C THR A 105 -3.62 13.76 18.06
N PHE A 106 -3.09 14.65 17.22
CA PHE A 106 -2.76 16.02 17.62
C PHE A 106 -4.03 16.81 17.96
N LYS A 107 -4.10 17.37 19.17
CA LYS A 107 -5.26 18.13 19.69
C LYS A 107 -6.62 17.40 19.55
N ARG A 108 -6.64 16.08 19.54
CA ARG A 108 -7.80 15.18 19.31
C ARG A 108 -8.31 15.20 17.88
N GLY A 109 -7.43 15.49 16.93
CA GLY A 109 -7.69 15.46 15.49
C GLY A 109 -7.66 16.84 14.85
N ILE A 110 -6.87 16.95 13.78
CA ILE A 110 -6.86 18.05 12.82
C ILE A 110 -7.14 17.48 11.43
N ASN A 111 -7.61 18.32 10.51
CA ASN A 111 -7.82 17.90 9.13
C ASN A 111 -6.48 17.55 8.45
N PHE A 112 -6.51 16.54 7.59
CA PHE A 112 -5.33 16.23 6.76
C PHE A 112 -5.73 15.78 5.35
N ILE A 113 -4.80 15.99 4.42
CA ILE A 113 -4.88 15.67 3.00
C ILE A 113 -3.68 14.79 2.67
N ASN A 114 -3.87 13.69 1.97
CA ASN A 114 -2.79 12.87 1.46
C ASN A 114 -2.50 13.22 -0.01
N ILE A 115 -1.24 13.47 -0.32
CA ILE A 115 -0.70 13.56 -1.69
C ILE A 115 0.37 12.47 -1.81
N PRO A 116 -0.04 11.22 -2.09
CA PRO A 116 0.88 10.10 -2.17
C PRO A 116 1.81 10.22 -3.37
N THR A 117 3.09 9.94 -3.17
CA THR A 117 4.13 10.13 -4.20
C THR A 117 4.75 8.83 -4.68
N THR A 118 4.37 7.69 -4.10
CA THR A 118 4.76 6.35 -4.57
C THR A 118 3.53 5.62 -5.10
N LEU A 119 3.72 4.75 -6.10
CA LEU A 119 2.61 3.99 -6.66
C LEU A 119 1.91 3.14 -5.58
N LEU A 120 2.69 2.52 -4.68
CA LEU A 120 2.15 1.76 -3.55
C LEU A 120 1.25 2.63 -2.65
N SER A 121 1.66 3.85 -2.33
CA SER A 121 0.83 4.72 -1.50
C SER A 121 -0.39 5.26 -2.25
N MET A 122 -0.31 5.44 -3.56
CA MET A 122 -1.45 5.86 -4.39
C MET A 122 -2.56 4.80 -4.37
N VAL A 123 -2.22 3.53 -4.59
CA VAL A 123 -3.21 2.47 -4.77
C VAL A 123 -3.57 1.73 -3.49
N ASP A 124 -2.76 1.85 -2.45
CA ASP A 124 -2.97 1.11 -1.20
C ASP A 124 -2.87 1.98 0.05
N ALA A 125 -1.71 2.44 0.47
CA ALA A 125 -1.49 2.97 1.81
C ALA A 125 -2.32 4.22 2.14
N SER A 126 -2.52 5.17 1.21
CA SER A 126 -3.23 6.42 1.47
C SER A 126 -4.76 6.29 1.49
N VAL A 127 -5.30 5.13 1.10
CA VAL A 127 -6.75 4.89 0.95
C VAL A 127 -7.24 3.87 1.97
N GLY A 128 -8.36 4.18 2.63
CA GLY A 128 -9.02 3.26 3.58
C GLY A 128 -8.71 3.50 5.04
N GLY A 129 -8.16 4.68 5.38
CA GLY A 129 -8.11 5.23 6.73
C GLY A 129 -7.20 4.51 7.73
N LYS A 130 -6.45 3.49 7.34
CA LYS A 130 -5.45 2.88 8.24
C LYS A 130 -4.28 3.83 8.39
N THR A 131 -4.02 4.29 9.61
CA THR A 131 -2.88 5.15 9.95
C THR A 131 -2.15 4.57 11.15
N GLY A 132 -0.82 4.75 11.24
CA GLY A 132 -0.10 4.16 12.36
C GLY A 132 1.42 4.17 12.21
N ILE A 133 2.05 3.59 13.22
CA ILE A 133 3.50 3.49 13.35
C ILE A 133 3.93 2.08 13.74
N ASN A 134 5.21 1.80 13.55
CA ASN A 134 5.86 0.60 14.03
C ASN A 134 6.16 0.75 15.54
N PHE A 135 6.09 -0.35 16.28
CA PHE A 135 6.39 -0.34 17.72
C PHE A 135 6.90 -1.70 18.17
N GLY A 136 7.90 -1.71 19.05
CA GLY A 136 8.45 -2.94 19.61
C GLY A 136 9.04 -3.92 18.59
N GLY A 137 9.51 -3.41 17.43
CA GLY A 137 10.04 -4.24 16.34
C GLY A 137 8.95 -4.81 15.41
N LEU A 138 7.68 -4.49 15.66
CA LEU A 138 6.55 -4.94 14.86
C LEU A 138 6.04 -3.80 13.96
N LYS A 139 5.71 -4.13 12.70
CA LYS A 139 5.16 -3.16 11.74
C LYS A 139 3.70 -2.84 12.05
N ASN A 140 3.34 -1.54 11.91
CA ASN A 140 1.96 -1.05 12.02
C ASN A 140 1.24 -1.53 13.30
N GLU A 141 1.95 -1.54 14.44
CA GLU A 141 1.44 -2.08 15.71
C GLU A 141 0.52 -1.09 16.42
N ILE A 142 0.81 0.20 16.31
CA ILE A 142 0.02 1.26 16.95
C ILE A 142 -0.56 2.17 15.87
N GLY A 143 -1.88 2.37 15.90
CA GLY A 143 -2.54 3.21 14.93
C GLY A 143 -4.01 3.44 15.22
N VAL A 144 -4.66 4.17 14.33
CA VAL A 144 -6.11 4.42 14.37
C VAL A 144 -6.69 4.34 12.95
N PHE A 145 -7.97 4.04 12.88
CA PHE A 145 -8.74 4.24 11.65
C PHE A 145 -9.18 5.71 11.58
N CYS A 146 -8.58 6.48 10.69
CA CYS A 146 -8.91 7.88 10.48
C CYS A 146 -8.74 8.25 9.01
N ASP A 147 -9.83 8.61 8.36
CA ASP A 147 -9.82 9.03 6.95
C ASP A 147 -9.20 10.41 6.79
N SER A 148 -8.33 10.58 5.78
CA SER A 148 -7.99 11.91 5.27
C SER A 148 -9.23 12.57 4.66
N LYS A 149 -9.28 13.90 4.63
CA LYS A 149 -10.36 14.60 3.92
C LYS A 149 -10.29 14.34 2.41
N PHE A 150 -9.07 14.38 1.88
CA PHE A 150 -8.78 14.17 0.47
C PHE A 150 -7.55 13.29 0.30
N VAL A 151 -7.56 12.51 -0.77
CA VAL A 151 -6.39 11.90 -1.38
C VAL A 151 -6.29 12.43 -2.80
N ILE A 152 -5.19 13.11 -3.13
CA ILE A 152 -4.97 13.68 -4.47
C ILE A 152 -3.89 12.84 -5.15
N LEU A 153 -4.26 12.14 -6.22
CA LEU A 153 -3.41 11.20 -6.94
C LEU A 153 -2.89 11.84 -8.23
N ASP A 154 -1.58 12.05 -8.30
CA ASP A 154 -0.91 12.57 -9.48
C ASP A 154 0.28 11.69 -9.84
N THR A 155 0.18 10.96 -10.96
CA THR A 155 1.22 10.04 -11.41
C THR A 155 2.49 10.73 -11.91
N GLU A 156 2.52 12.06 -12.07
CA GLU A 156 3.74 12.79 -12.37
C GLU A 156 4.79 12.63 -11.25
N PHE A 157 4.37 12.44 -9.99
CA PHE A 157 5.30 12.10 -8.91
C PHE A 157 6.06 10.78 -9.14
N LEU A 158 5.52 9.85 -9.90
CA LEU A 158 6.17 8.58 -10.21
C LEU A 158 7.47 8.75 -11.01
N ARG A 159 7.65 9.89 -11.70
CA ARG A 159 8.92 10.24 -12.36
C ARG A 159 10.08 10.39 -11.36
N THR A 160 9.79 10.54 -10.09
CA THR A 160 10.81 10.65 -9.02
C THR A 160 11.27 9.30 -8.49
N LEU A 161 10.59 8.20 -8.88
CA LEU A 161 10.83 6.84 -8.41
C LEU A 161 11.78 6.07 -9.33
N ASP A 162 12.43 5.06 -8.77
CA ASP A 162 13.07 4.00 -9.51
C ASP A 162 12.07 2.92 -9.96
N ALA A 163 12.50 2.05 -10.85
CA ALA A 163 11.66 0.98 -11.39
C ALA A 163 11.19 -0.01 -10.31
N GLU A 164 12.01 -0.29 -9.30
CA GLU A 164 11.68 -1.25 -8.23
C GLU A 164 10.50 -0.73 -7.38
N ASN A 165 10.47 0.57 -7.08
CA ASN A 165 9.35 1.19 -6.36
C ASN A 165 8.06 1.25 -7.22
N ILE A 166 8.18 1.41 -8.54
CA ILE A 166 7.02 1.30 -9.45
C ILE A 166 6.50 -0.14 -9.45
N CYS A 167 7.36 -1.14 -9.62
CA CYS A 167 6.99 -2.55 -9.52
C CYS A 167 6.31 -2.86 -8.18
N SER A 168 6.86 -2.37 -7.07
CA SER A 168 6.27 -2.59 -5.75
C SER A 168 4.81 -2.10 -5.66
N GLY A 169 4.51 -0.91 -6.16
CA GLY A 169 3.12 -0.43 -6.18
C GLY A 169 2.24 -1.19 -7.19
N TYR A 170 2.80 -1.58 -8.32
CA TYR A 170 2.07 -2.30 -9.36
C TYR A 170 1.62 -3.70 -8.94
N ALA A 171 2.32 -4.35 -8.03
CA ALA A 171 1.90 -5.63 -7.43
C ALA A 171 0.53 -5.54 -6.75
N GLU A 172 0.25 -4.43 -6.07
CA GLU A 172 -1.05 -4.18 -5.44
C GLU A 172 -2.14 -3.94 -6.50
N MET A 173 -1.82 -3.28 -7.60
CA MET A 173 -2.75 -3.14 -8.73
C MET A 173 -3.06 -4.51 -9.35
N LEU A 174 -2.06 -5.36 -9.54
CA LEU A 174 -2.25 -6.72 -10.05
C LEU A 174 -3.16 -7.54 -9.14
N LYS A 175 -2.98 -7.44 -7.82
CA LYS A 175 -3.91 -8.01 -6.83
C LYS A 175 -5.32 -7.45 -7.00
N HIS A 176 -5.49 -6.14 -7.18
CA HIS A 176 -6.79 -5.53 -7.38
C HIS A 176 -7.47 -6.03 -8.66
N GLY A 177 -6.74 -6.23 -9.74
CA GLY A 177 -7.25 -6.85 -10.97
C GLY A 177 -7.75 -8.27 -10.73
N LEU A 178 -6.97 -9.09 -10.01
CA LEU A 178 -7.34 -10.48 -9.68
C LEU A 178 -8.62 -10.58 -8.85
N ILE A 179 -8.86 -9.64 -7.93
CA ILE A 179 -10.06 -9.63 -7.07
C ILE A 179 -11.23 -8.83 -7.65
N SER A 180 -11.09 -8.23 -8.85
CA SER A 180 -12.10 -7.39 -9.47
C SER A 180 -12.78 -8.08 -10.65
N ASP A 181 -12.25 -7.92 -11.86
CA ASP A 181 -12.82 -8.48 -13.08
C ASP A 181 -11.76 -8.81 -14.14
N GLU A 182 -12.15 -9.61 -15.14
CA GLU A 182 -11.26 -10.07 -16.19
C GLU A 182 -10.69 -8.95 -17.07
N LYS A 183 -11.45 -7.88 -17.29
CA LYS A 183 -11.01 -6.76 -18.13
C LYS A 183 -9.85 -6.02 -17.47
N MET A 184 -10.00 -5.67 -16.19
CA MET A 184 -8.97 -5.01 -15.42
C MET A 184 -7.73 -5.89 -15.28
N TRP A 185 -7.91 -7.19 -14.94
CA TRP A 185 -6.82 -8.13 -14.86
C TRP A 185 -6.05 -8.25 -16.18
N ALA A 186 -6.75 -8.38 -17.32
CA ALA A 186 -6.12 -8.51 -18.64
C ALA A 186 -5.35 -7.24 -19.04
N GLU A 187 -5.86 -6.06 -18.70
CA GLU A 187 -5.15 -4.80 -18.93
C GLU A 187 -3.86 -4.73 -18.10
N LEU A 188 -3.91 -5.17 -16.84
CA LEU A 188 -2.75 -5.16 -15.94
C LEU A 188 -1.66 -6.14 -16.38
N VAL A 189 -2.00 -7.36 -16.77
CA VAL A 189 -1.00 -8.34 -17.26
C VAL A 189 -0.50 -8.04 -18.67
N GLY A 190 -1.18 -7.16 -19.41
CA GLY A 190 -0.75 -6.70 -20.73
C GLY A 190 0.03 -5.38 -20.74
N PHE A 191 0.23 -4.75 -19.58
CA PHE A 191 0.89 -3.45 -19.48
C PHE A 191 2.43 -3.59 -19.49
N ASP A 192 3.11 -2.76 -20.30
CA ASP A 192 4.58 -2.70 -20.31
C ASP A 192 5.10 -1.93 -19.08
N LEU A 193 5.44 -2.68 -18.04
CA LEU A 193 5.92 -2.11 -16.78
C LEU A 193 7.38 -1.63 -16.87
N ALA A 194 8.14 -2.08 -17.89
CA ALA A 194 9.50 -1.59 -18.12
C ALA A 194 9.53 -0.16 -18.70
N HIS A 195 8.49 0.19 -19.49
CA HIS A 195 8.35 1.52 -20.12
C HIS A 195 6.95 2.07 -19.87
N PRO A 196 6.59 2.42 -18.62
CA PRO A 196 5.22 2.77 -18.27
C PRO A 196 4.76 4.08 -18.93
N ASP A 197 3.65 4.02 -19.65
CA ASP A 197 2.90 5.21 -20.05
C ASP A 197 2.17 5.78 -18.83
N LEU A 198 2.60 6.95 -18.35
CA LEU A 198 2.03 7.56 -17.14
C LEU A 198 0.58 8.00 -17.30
N GLN A 199 0.10 8.35 -18.52
CA GLN A 199 -1.31 8.67 -18.73
C GLN A 199 -2.18 7.43 -18.63
N GLN A 200 -1.74 6.32 -19.25
CA GLN A 200 -2.42 5.04 -19.09
C GLN A 200 -2.38 4.59 -17.62
N LEU A 201 -1.23 4.68 -16.99
CA LEU A 201 -1.04 4.29 -15.59
C LEU A 201 -1.95 5.11 -14.65
N GLN A 202 -2.13 6.41 -14.88
CA GLN A 202 -3.01 7.26 -14.06
C GLN A 202 -4.47 6.78 -14.10
N ARG A 203 -4.97 6.41 -15.27
CA ARG A 203 -6.30 5.82 -15.40
C ARG A 203 -6.38 4.49 -14.64
N MET A 204 -5.40 3.61 -14.83
CA MET A 204 -5.33 2.31 -14.15
C MET A 204 -5.21 2.46 -12.63
N VAL A 205 -4.51 3.48 -12.13
CA VAL A 205 -4.47 3.83 -10.70
C VAL A 205 -5.87 4.20 -10.20
N GLY A 206 -6.61 5.01 -10.96
CA GLY A 206 -7.99 5.36 -10.63
C GLY A 206 -8.90 4.12 -10.51
N ASP A 207 -8.83 3.22 -11.50
CA ASP A 207 -9.59 1.97 -11.50
C ASP A 207 -9.20 1.06 -10.32
N SER A 208 -7.90 0.99 -10.01
CA SER A 208 -7.36 0.22 -8.88
C SER A 208 -7.85 0.75 -7.54
N VAL A 209 -7.83 2.06 -7.35
CA VAL A 209 -8.32 2.71 -6.13
C VAL A 209 -9.83 2.50 -5.97
N ALA A 210 -10.61 2.59 -7.03
CA ALA A 210 -12.06 2.34 -7.00
C ALA A 210 -12.39 0.91 -6.51
N VAL A 211 -11.57 -0.09 -6.85
CA VAL A 211 -11.72 -1.46 -6.31
C VAL A 211 -11.52 -1.46 -4.80
N LYS A 212 -10.47 -0.81 -4.31
CA LYS A 212 -10.19 -0.74 -2.87
C LYS A 212 -11.26 0.04 -2.12
N GLU A 213 -11.66 1.21 -2.60
CA GLU A 213 -12.72 2.02 -1.98
C GLU A 213 -14.00 1.21 -1.83
N ARG A 214 -14.48 0.55 -2.89
CA ARG A 214 -15.67 -0.31 -2.84
C ARG A 214 -15.59 -1.40 -1.77
N ILE A 215 -14.43 -2.02 -1.60
CA ILE A 215 -14.21 -3.08 -0.60
C ILE A 215 -14.19 -2.49 0.81
N VAL A 216 -13.49 -1.36 1.00
CA VAL A 216 -13.37 -0.66 2.29
C VAL A 216 -14.73 -0.11 2.76
N GLU A 217 -15.54 0.44 1.85
CA GLU A 217 -16.89 0.93 2.16
C GLU A 217 -17.81 -0.19 2.69
N GLN A 218 -17.68 -1.41 2.16
CA GLN A 218 -18.46 -2.56 2.61
C GLN A 218 -17.97 -3.12 3.94
N ASP A 219 -16.69 -3.01 4.24
CA ASP A 219 -16.07 -3.58 5.45
C ASP A 219 -14.93 -2.69 5.98
N PRO A 220 -15.24 -1.55 6.63
CA PRO A 220 -14.22 -0.62 7.10
C PRO A 220 -13.22 -1.21 8.09
N HIS A 221 -13.62 -2.22 8.87
CA HIS A 221 -12.84 -2.79 9.97
C HIS A 221 -12.23 -4.17 9.69
N GLU A 222 -12.31 -4.66 8.44
CA GLU A 222 -11.69 -5.92 8.00
C GLU A 222 -12.19 -7.19 8.73
N HIS A 223 -13.48 -7.23 8.99
CA HIS A 223 -14.12 -8.42 9.58
C HIS A 223 -14.55 -9.46 8.53
N GLY A 224 -14.75 -9.05 7.29
CA GLY A 224 -15.30 -9.86 6.20
C GLY A 224 -14.57 -9.63 4.87
N ILE A 225 -15.28 -9.02 3.88
CA ILE A 225 -14.82 -8.92 2.49
C ILE A 225 -13.52 -8.14 2.32
N ARG A 226 -13.18 -7.22 3.23
CA ARG A 226 -11.91 -6.49 3.17
C ARG A 226 -10.68 -7.42 3.26
N LYS A 227 -10.85 -8.64 3.79
CA LYS A 227 -9.82 -9.69 3.76
C LYS A 227 -9.43 -10.09 2.32
N ALA A 228 -10.25 -9.78 1.32
CA ALA A 228 -9.90 -9.95 -0.09
C ALA A 228 -8.60 -9.23 -0.47
N LEU A 229 -8.34 -8.07 0.15
CA LEU A 229 -7.12 -7.30 -0.04
C LEU A 229 -5.85 -8.01 0.50
N ASN A 230 -6.01 -9.13 1.20
CA ASN A 230 -4.92 -9.97 1.70
C ASN A 230 -4.49 -11.08 0.71
N LEU A 231 -5.05 -11.14 -0.51
CA LEU A 231 -4.55 -12.05 -1.55
C LEU A 231 -3.05 -11.75 -1.80
N GLY A 232 -2.23 -12.77 -1.82
CA GLY A 232 -0.77 -12.68 -1.95
C GLY A 232 -0.01 -12.33 -0.67
N HIS A 233 -0.71 -11.93 0.41
CA HIS A 233 -0.06 -11.42 1.61
C HIS A 233 0.35 -12.50 2.60
N THR A 234 -0.28 -13.69 2.62
CA THR A 234 0.09 -14.72 3.60
C THR A 234 1.48 -15.28 3.30
N PHE A 235 1.75 -15.62 2.06
CA PHE A 235 3.11 -15.95 1.63
C PHE A 235 3.99 -14.70 1.53
N GLY A 236 3.46 -13.58 1.04
CA GLY A 236 4.20 -12.33 0.84
C GLY A 236 4.85 -11.82 2.13
N HIS A 237 4.13 -11.76 3.24
CA HIS A 237 4.68 -11.34 4.54
C HIS A 237 5.76 -12.30 5.06
N ALA A 238 5.60 -13.61 4.83
CA ALA A 238 6.65 -14.58 5.17
C ALA A 238 7.91 -14.36 4.34
N PHE A 239 7.77 -14.12 3.03
CA PHE A 239 8.88 -13.80 2.14
C PHE A 239 9.56 -12.48 2.50
N GLU A 240 8.77 -11.44 2.81
CA GLU A 240 9.30 -10.14 3.26
C GLU A 240 10.12 -10.30 4.54
N SER A 241 9.57 -11.01 5.53
CA SER A 241 10.23 -11.25 6.82
C SER A 241 11.49 -12.11 6.67
N TRP A 242 11.45 -13.13 5.82
CA TRP A 242 12.60 -13.98 5.50
C TRP A 242 13.72 -13.17 4.81
N ALA A 243 13.34 -12.30 3.87
CA ALA A 243 14.27 -11.46 3.10
C ALA A 243 14.93 -10.38 3.96
N LEU A 244 14.26 -9.85 5.00
CA LEU A 244 14.80 -8.83 5.90
C LEU A 244 16.15 -9.24 6.52
N LYS A 245 16.35 -10.52 6.79
CA LYS A 245 17.60 -11.05 7.38
C LYS A 245 18.69 -11.34 6.35
N ARG A 246 18.39 -11.18 5.07
CA ARG A 246 19.24 -11.56 3.93
C ARG A 246 19.42 -10.38 2.98
N LYS A 247 18.64 -10.34 1.91
CA LYS A 247 18.54 -9.22 0.99
C LYS A 247 17.10 -8.70 1.05
N PRO A 248 16.83 -7.58 1.75
CA PRO A 248 15.49 -7.02 1.85
C PRO A 248 14.86 -6.79 0.49
N VAL A 249 13.55 -7.05 0.41
CA VAL A 249 12.72 -6.75 -0.76
C VAL A 249 11.63 -5.77 -0.38
N LEU A 250 11.16 -4.98 -1.33
CA LEU A 250 10.04 -4.07 -1.11
C LEU A 250 8.75 -4.86 -0.87
N HIS A 251 7.85 -4.31 -0.04
CA HIS A 251 6.60 -4.96 0.34
C HIS A 251 5.80 -5.48 -0.86
N GLY A 252 5.53 -4.63 -1.86
CA GLY A 252 4.77 -5.07 -3.03
C GLY A 252 5.47 -6.15 -3.85
N CYS A 253 6.81 -6.15 -3.91
CA CYS A 253 7.55 -7.24 -4.55
C CYS A 253 7.32 -8.56 -3.78
N ALA A 254 7.32 -8.52 -2.45
CA ALA A 254 6.99 -9.69 -1.64
C ALA A 254 5.54 -10.15 -1.86
N VAL A 255 4.59 -9.22 -2.01
CA VAL A 255 3.20 -9.53 -2.36
C VAL A 255 3.12 -10.17 -3.75
N ALA A 256 3.82 -9.65 -4.76
CA ALA A 256 3.88 -10.26 -6.09
C ALA A 256 4.39 -11.70 -6.02
N PHE A 257 5.46 -11.95 -5.27
CA PHE A 257 5.96 -13.31 -5.03
C PHE A 257 4.92 -14.19 -4.31
N GLY A 258 4.21 -13.62 -3.33
CA GLY A 258 3.16 -14.34 -2.59
C GLY A 258 1.93 -14.67 -3.43
N LEU A 259 1.63 -13.90 -4.47
CA LEU A 259 0.56 -14.22 -5.43
C LEU A 259 0.81 -15.55 -6.15
N ILE A 260 2.06 -15.92 -6.43
CA ILE A 260 2.40 -17.16 -7.16
C ILE A 260 1.90 -18.41 -6.40
N PRO A 261 2.32 -18.67 -5.15
CA PRO A 261 1.86 -19.84 -4.41
C PRO A 261 0.37 -19.76 -4.01
N GLU A 262 -0.19 -18.54 -3.78
CA GLU A 262 -1.62 -18.42 -3.48
C GLU A 262 -2.50 -18.69 -4.71
N LEU A 263 -2.05 -18.33 -5.92
CA LEU A 263 -2.74 -18.72 -7.16
C LEU A 263 -2.60 -20.23 -7.43
N TYR A 264 -1.47 -20.84 -7.12
CA TYR A 264 -1.33 -22.30 -7.18
C TYR A 264 -2.34 -23.00 -6.25
N LEU A 265 -2.41 -22.58 -4.98
CA LEU A 265 -3.43 -23.07 -4.04
C LEU A 265 -4.85 -22.82 -4.53
N SER A 266 -5.10 -21.69 -5.20
CA SER A 266 -6.40 -21.36 -5.79
C SER A 266 -6.78 -22.34 -6.90
N VAL A 267 -5.84 -22.75 -7.75
CA VAL A 267 -6.09 -23.81 -8.76
C VAL A 267 -6.42 -25.13 -8.09
N MET A 268 -5.64 -25.52 -7.11
CA MET A 268 -5.76 -26.85 -6.47
C MET A 268 -7.02 -26.97 -5.59
N LYS A 269 -7.43 -25.91 -4.90
CA LYS A 269 -8.47 -25.97 -3.87
C LYS A 269 -9.81 -25.36 -4.30
N THR A 270 -9.80 -24.34 -5.14
CA THR A 270 -10.99 -23.55 -5.46
C THR A 270 -11.32 -23.50 -6.95
N GLY A 271 -10.51 -24.17 -7.79
CA GLY A 271 -10.76 -24.30 -9.23
C GLY A 271 -10.41 -23.08 -10.06
N PHE A 272 -9.51 -22.22 -9.58
CA PHE A 272 -9.03 -21.08 -10.36
C PHE A 272 -8.44 -21.55 -11.71
N PRO A 273 -8.73 -20.85 -12.83
CA PRO A 273 -8.26 -21.28 -14.15
C PRO A 273 -6.73 -21.30 -14.26
N THR A 274 -6.17 -22.46 -14.58
CA THR A 274 -4.70 -22.66 -14.70
C THR A 274 -4.07 -21.71 -15.71
N GLU A 275 -4.76 -21.41 -16.82
CA GLU A 275 -4.25 -20.48 -17.83
C GLU A 275 -4.10 -19.06 -17.29
N LYS A 276 -5.07 -18.58 -16.50
CA LYS A 276 -5.01 -17.26 -15.84
C LYS A 276 -3.88 -17.21 -14.81
N MET A 277 -3.70 -18.28 -14.04
CA MET A 277 -2.57 -18.42 -13.13
C MET A 277 -1.25 -18.30 -13.89
N ARG A 278 -1.05 -19.06 -14.98
CA ARG A 278 0.18 -19.03 -15.77
C ARG A 278 0.49 -17.65 -16.34
N GLN A 279 -0.51 -16.96 -16.89
CA GLN A 279 -0.35 -15.60 -17.42
C GLN A 279 0.10 -14.62 -16.32
N THR A 280 -0.52 -14.69 -15.15
CA THR A 280 -0.14 -13.85 -13.98
C THR A 280 1.27 -14.18 -13.49
N VAL A 281 1.60 -15.49 -13.36
CA VAL A 281 2.93 -15.93 -12.91
C VAL A 281 4.02 -15.51 -13.91
N ASN A 282 3.77 -15.63 -15.22
CA ASN A 282 4.73 -15.19 -16.24
C ASN A 282 4.99 -13.68 -16.14
N PHE A 283 3.95 -12.87 -15.98
CA PHE A 283 4.10 -11.43 -15.75
C PHE A 283 4.94 -11.15 -14.50
N ILE A 284 4.65 -11.82 -13.39
CA ILE A 284 5.40 -11.62 -12.14
C ILE A 284 6.87 -12.01 -12.35
N LYS A 285 7.16 -13.14 -12.98
CA LYS A 285 8.55 -13.57 -13.22
C LYS A 285 9.31 -12.63 -14.16
N GLU A 286 8.64 -12.09 -15.17
CA GLU A 286 9.25 -11.15 -16.12
C GLU A 286 9.70 -9.87 -15.43
N TYR A 287 8.87 -9.27 -14.59
CA TYR A 287 9.14 -7.94 -14.02
C TYR A 287 9.72 -7.96 -12.61
N TYR A 288 9.48 -9.01 -11.82
CA TYR A 288 9.92 -9.08 -10.42
C TYR A 288 11.07 -10.09 -10.20
N GLY A 289 11.27 -11.00 -11.15
CA GLY A 289 12.24 -12.10 -10.98
C GLY A 289 11.77 -13.13 -9.97
N SER A 290 12.65 -13.58 -9.08
CA SER A 290 12.36 -14.61 -8.07
C SER A 290 13.14 -14.39 -6.78
N LEU A 291 12.69 -15.03 -5.68
CA LEU A 291 13.44 -15.14 -4.43
C LEU A 291 14.23 -16.46 -4.41
N PRO A 292 15.48 -16.45 -3.96
CA PRO A 292 16.33 -17.65 -3.94
C PRO A 292 16.05 -18.52 -2.71
N ILE A 293 14.80 -18.86 -2.44
CA ILE A 293 14.44 -19.81 -1.37
C ILE A 293 14.80 -21.25 -1.76
N THR A 294 15.09 -22.06 -0.79
CA THR A 294 15.39 -23.49 -0.93
C THR A 294 14.45 -24.34 -0.07
N CYS A 295 14.46 -25.66 -0.22
CA CYS A 295 13.67 -26.54 0.64
C CYS A 295 14.04 -26.39 2.13
N ASP A 296 15.28 -25.99 2.42
CA ASP A 296 15.75 -25.81 3.80
C ASP A 296 15.10 -24.58 4.48
N ASP A 297 14.55 -23.64 3.69
CA ASP A 297 13.87 -22.43 4.20
C ASP A 297 12.38 -22.68 4.54
N TYR A 298 11.79 -23.81 4.12
CA TYR A 298 10.33 -24.03 4.21
C TYR A 298 9.82 -24.00 5.65
N ASP A 299 10.51 -24.62 6.57
CA ASP A 299 10.07 -24.64 7.96
C ASP A 299 10.14 -23.25 8.61
N GLU A 300 11.18 -22.43 8.30
CA GLU A 300 11.25 -21.01 8.72
C GLU A 300 10.09 -20.22 8.13
N LEU A 301 9.81 -20.37 6.83
CA LEU A 301 8.74 -19.65 6.14
C LEU A 301 7.35 -20.02 6.72
N ILE A 302 7.11 -21.29 7.00
CA ILE A 302 5.85 -21.76 7.62
C ILE A 302 5.67 -21.16 9.02
N GLU A 303 6.75 -21.11 9.83
CA GLU A 303 6.68 -20.46 11.14
C GLU A 303 6.39 -18.96 11.02
N LEU A 304 7.00 -18.24 10.05
CA LEU A 304 6.69 -16.84 9.78
C LEU A 304 5.22 -16.65 9.37
N MET A 305 4.68 -17.59 8.54
CA MET A 305 3.26 -17.56 8.19
C MET A 305 2.35 -17.75 9.42
N ARG A 306 2.70 -18.61 10.35
CA ARG A 306 1.92 -18.87 11.59
C ARG A 306 1.83 -17.63 12.49
N HIS A 307 2.85 -16.78 12.49
CA HIS A 307 2.89 -15.56 13.27
C HIS A 307 2.17 -14.36 12.62
N ASP A 308 1.59 -14.52 11.43
CA ASP A 308 0.79 -13.46 10.80
C ASP A 308 -0.46 -13.14 11.67
N LYS A 309 -0.70 -11.85 11.90
CA LYS A 309 -1.82 -11.33 12.71
C LYS A 309 -3.21 -11.80 12.24
N LYS A 310 -3.33 -12.30 11.01
CA LYS A 310 -4.58 -12.80 10.40
C LYS A 310 -4.96 -14.20 10.89
N ASN A 311 -4.04 -14.91 11.54
CA ASN A 311 -4.25 -16.29 11.95
C ASN A 311 -5.03 -16.34 13.28
N GLN A 312 -5.92 -17.32 13.36
CA GLN A 312 -6.67 -17.63 14.57
C GLN A 312 -6.42 -19.11 14.92
N ASP A 313 -6.17 -19.39 16.19
CA ASP A 313 -5.99 -20.76 16.73
C ASP A 313 -4.91 -21.60 16.03
N GLY A 314 -3.84 -20.94 15.51
CA GLY A 314 -2.74 -21.63 14.85
C GLY A 314 -3.02 -22.11 13.42
N ILE A 315 -4.18 -21.77 12.86
CA ILE A 315 -4.55 -22.07 11.47
C ILE A 315 -4.06 -20.93 10.58
N ILE A 316 -3.28 -21.27 9.54
CA ILE A 316 -2.85 -20.31 8.53
C ILE A 316 -4.04 -20.03 7.60
N ASN A 317 -4.49 -18.77 7.58
CA ASN A 317 -5.61 -18.32 6.76
C ASN A 317 -5.14 -17.69 5.45
N PHE A 318 -5.81 -18.07 4.37
CA PHE A 318 -5.58 -17.57 3.03
C PHE A 318 -6.81 -16.88 2.46
N THR A 319 -6.59 -15.93 1.57
CA THR A 319 -7.54 -15.51 0.58
C THR A 319 -7.19 -16.21 -0.73
N LEU A 320 -8.10 -17.02 -1.26
CA LEU A 320 -7.94 -17.73 -2.53
C LEU A 320 -9.01 -17.27 -3.52
N LEU A 321 -8.89 -17.69 -4.78
CA LEU A 321 -9.80 -17.33 -5.87
C LEU A 321 -10.39 -18.58 -6.53
N GLY A 322 -11.71 -18.57 -6.82
CA GLY A 322 -12.35 -19.55 -7.70
C GLY A 322 -12.30 -19.15 -9.18
N GLY A 323 -12.04 -17.87 -9.45
CA GLY A 323 -11.91 -17.24 -10.76
C GLY A 323 -11.53 -15.78 -10.55
N ILE A 324 -11.26 -15.02 -11.62
CA ILE A 324 -11.05 -13.57 -11.51
C ILE A 324 -12.33 -12.96 -10.90
N GLY A 325 -12.16 -12.22 -9.77
CA GLY A 325 -13.29 -11.63 -9.04
C GLY A 325 -14.11 -12.60 -8.16
N ASP A 326 -13.89 -13.91 -8.24
CA ASP A 326 -14.53 -14.90 -7.34
C ASP A 326 -13.66 -15.14 -6.10
N ILE A 327 -13.88 -14.33 -5.08
CA ILE A 327 -13.05 -14.25 -3.86
C ILE A 327 -13.50 -15.28 -2.83
N ARG A 328 -12.56 -16.06 -2.30
CA ARG A 328 -12.75 -17.07 -1.25
C ARG A 328 -11.89 -16.70 -0.04
N ILE A 329 -12.45 -15.94 0.91
CA ILE A 329 -11.78 -15.59 2.16
C ILE A 329 -11.79 -16.77 3.16
N ASN A 330 -10.88 -16.72 4.16
CA ASN A 330 -10.78 -17.69 5.24
C ASN A 330 -10.60 -19.14 4.74
N GLN A 331 -9.77 -19.31 3.72
CA GLN A 331 -9.37 -20.64 3.25
C GLN A 331 -8.17 -21.13 4.05
N SER A 332 -8.05 -22.44 4.21
CA SER A 332 -6.91 -23.07 4.88
C SER A 332 -6.20 -24.04 3.95
N ALA A 333 -4.94 -24.33 4.22
CA ALA A 333 -4.15 -25.35 3.55
C ALA A 333 -3.39 -26.20 4.57
N THR A 334 -3.17 -27.45 4.25
CA THR A 334 -2.29 -28.32 5.03
C THR A 334 -0.82 -27.91 4.83
N ILE A 335 0.05 -28.33 5.74
CA ILE A 335 1.49 -28.08 5.62
C ILE A 335 2.06 -28.67 4.32
N ASP A 336 1.58 -29.85 3.91
CA ASP A 336 2.02 -30.48 2.66
C ASP A 336 1.60 -29.65 1.43
N GLU A 337 0.33 -29.15 1.38
CA GLU A 337 -0.14 -28.25 0.32
C GLU A 337 0.66 -26.94 0.28
N ILE A 338 1.06 -26.40 1.44
CA ILE A 338 1.92 -25.20 1.52
C ILE A 338 3.32 -25.49 0.96
N LYS A 339 3.90 -26.67 1.28
CA LYS A 339 5.19 -27.09 0.74
C LYS A 339 5.14 -27.29 -0.78
N GLU A 340 4.08 -27.91 -1.30
CA GLU A 340 3.84 -28.02 -2.75
C GLU A 340 3.74 -26.64 -3.42
N ALA A 341 3.09 -25.66 -2.76
CA ALA A 341 3.01 -24.30 -3.27
C ALA A 341 4.39 -23.58 -3.28
N PHE A 342 5.27 -23.85 -2.32
CA PHE A 342 6.67 -23.41 -2.36
C PHE A 342 7.46 -24.09 -3.47
N ASP A 343 7.27 -25.40 -3.70
CA ASP A 343 7.91 -26.10 -4.83
C ASP A 343 7.49 -25.49 -6.14
N PHE A 344 6.19 -25.21 -6.34
CA PHE A 344 5.69 -24.51 -7.52
C PHE A 344 6.32 -23.11 -7.68
N PHE A 345 6.47 -22.35 -6.59
CA PHE A 345 7.11 -21.03 -6.62
C PHE A 345 8.57 -21.10 -7.11
N ARG A 346 9.31 -22.12 -6.71
CA ARG A 346 10.73 -22.31 -7.07
C ARG A 346 10.92 -22.81 -8.48
N GLU A 347 10.08 -23.73 -8.94
CA GLU A 347 10.27 -24.52 -10.15
C GLU A 347 9.32 -24.11 -11.29
N GLY A 348 8.19 -23.47 -10.96
CA GLY A 348 7.07 -23.13 -11.84
C GLY A 348 7.26 -21.83 -12.68
#